data_772b101fc38f7601f546649e93dfa3ba
#
_entry.id   772b101fc38f7601f546649e93dfa3ba
#
_cell.length_a   1.000
_cell.length_b   1.000
_cell.length_c   1.000
_cell.angle_alpha   90.00
_cell.angle_beta   90.00
_cell.angle_gamma   90.00
#
_symmetry.space_group_name_H-M   'P 1'
#
loop_
_entity.id
_entity.type
_entity.pdbx_description
1 polymer ?
#
loop_
_entity_poly.entity_id
_entity_poly.type
_entity_poly.pdbx_seq_one_letter_code
_entity_poly.pdbx_strand_id
1 'polypeptide(L)'
;MELLKQASDISTNSLSQLVLLELIRSGRLQEGIERNRAHYRRKRDLMLGLMDQYFPKEVHWTRPSGGFFTFVTLPQEMSSDDLLSDALEQSIAYVSGPSFFVDGSGQNSFRLSFSQASVEDIEAAIPSLAGLIKKRL
;
A
#
# COMPACT_ATOMS: atom_id res chain seq x y z
N MET A 1 24.51 13.56 -20.24
CA MET A 1 23.06 13.20 -20.18
C MET A 1 22.53 12.72 -21.51
N GLU A 2 22.78 13.42 -22.60
CA GLU A 2 22.25 13.10 -23.95
C GLU A 2 22.68 11.72 -24.47
N LEU A 3 23.95 11.34 -24.35
CA LEU A 3 24.44 10.02 -24.73
C LEU A 3 23.84 8.86 -23.93
N LEU A 4 23.57 9.06 -22.65
CA LEU A 4 22.91 8.05 -21.80
C LEU A 4 21.45 7.88 -22.20
N LYS A 5 20.78 8.96 -22.59
CA LYS A 5 19.40 8.89 -23.08
C LYS A 5 19.31 8.15 -24.42
N GLN A 6 20.24 8.39 -25.34
CA GLN A 6 20.29 7.67 -26.61
C GLN A 6 20.49 6.16 -26.44
N ALA A 7 21.20 5.74 -25.39
CA ALA A 7 21.36 4.31 -25.07
C ALA A 7 20.11 3.69 -24.39
N SER A 8 19.28 4.50 -23.75
CA SER A 8 18.08 4.02 -23.05
C SER A 8 16.83 4.03 -23.92
N ASP A 9 16.60 5.14 -24.62
CA ASP A 9 15.54 5.26 -25.62
C ASP A 9 16.00 6.20 -26.76
N ILE A 10 15.68 5.84 -27.98
CA ILE A 10 16.02 6.68 -29.15
C ILE A 10 15.17 7.96 -29.11
N SER A 11 13.92 7.87 -28.67
CA SER A 11 12.97 8.97 -28.61
C SER A 11 11.84 8.64 -27.65
N THR A 12 11.66 9.48 -26.63
CA THR A 12 10.48 9.43 -25.77
C THR A 12 9.24 9.83 -26.57
N ASN A 13 8.10 9.17 -26.35
CA ASN A 13 6.86 9.44 -27.07
C ASN A 13 6.49 10.94 -27.01
N SER A 14 6.55 11.62 -28.15
CA SER A 14 6.36 13.07 -28.25
C SER A 14 4.92 13.50 -27.92
N LEU A 15 3.92 12.68 -28.26
CA LEU A 15 2.51 12.98 -27.93
C LEU A 15 2.30 13.02 -26.43
N SER A 16 2.84 12.03 -25.70
CA SER A 16 2.75 12.00 -24.24
C SER A 16 3.42 13.22 -23.60
N GLN A 17 4.56 13.66 -24.14
CA GLN A 17 5.25 14.86 -23.66
C GLN A 17 4.42 16.13 -23.90
N LEU A 18 3.79 16.28 -25.07
CA LEU A 18 2.94 17.41 -25.38
C LEU A 18 1.69 17.46 -24.50
N VAL A 19 1.04 16.30 -24.27
CA VAL A 19 -0.10 16.20 -23.36
C VAL A 19 0.30 16.59 -21.92
N LEU A 20 1.42 16.09 -21.44
CA LEU A 20 1.92 16.43 -20.11
C LEU A 20 2.27 17.91 -20.00
N LEU A 21 2.90 18.49 -21.03
CA LEU A 21 3.22 19.91 -21.08
C LEU A 21 1.95 20.77 -21.00
N GLU A 22 0.89 20.40 -21.71
CA GLU A 22 -0.39 21.09 -21.67
C GLU A 22 -1.08 20.99 -20.31
N LEU A 23 -1.04 19.80 -19.68
CA LEU A 23 -1.54 19.60 -18.31
C LEU A 23 -0.81 20.47 -17.28
N ILE A 24 0.52 20.62 -17.43
CA ILE A 24 1.33 21.49 -16.56
C ILE A 24 0.94 22.96 -16.79
N ARG A 25 0.90 23.41 -18.06
CA ARG A 25 0.61 24.81 -18.43
C ARG A 25 -0.78 25.25 -18.02
N SER A 26 -1.77 24.36 -18.14
CA SER A 26 -3.15 24.65 -17.75
C SER A 26 -3.40 24.59 -16.23
N GLY A 27 -2.42 24.19 -15.42
CA GLY A 27 -2.58 24.00 -13.97
C GLY A 27 -3.30 22.70 -13.56
N ARG A 28 -3.90 21.98 -14.50
CA ARG A 28 -4.70 20.76 -14.25
C ARG A 28 -3.91 19.65 -13.58
N LEU A 29 -2.60 19.58 -13.84
CA LEU A 29 -1.74 18.61 -13.17
C LEU A 29 -1.70 18.86 -11.67
N GLN A 30 -1.50 20.11 -11.25
CA GLN A 30 -1.43 20.47 -9.83
C GLN A 30 -2.77 20.19 -9.11
N GLU A 31 -3.88 20.59 -9.73
CA GLU A 31 -5.23 20.30 -9.21
C GLU A 31 -5.46 18.79 -9.04
N GLY A 32 -5.03 17.99 -10.04
CA GLY A 32 -5.12 16.53 -9.99
C GLY A 32 -4.29 15.93 -8.85
N ILE A 33 -3.08 16.42 -8.65
CA ILE A 33 -2.20 15.99 -7.55
C ILE A 33 -2.84 16.29 -6.19
N GLU A 34 -3.38 17.48 -5.99
CA GLU A 34 -4.01 17.88 -4.72
C GLU A 34 -5.25 17.04 -4.41
N ARG A 35 -6.10 16.82 -5.41
CA ARG A 35 -7.27 15.95 -5.29
C ARG A 35 -6.86 14.52 -4.92
N ASN A 36 -5.86 13.96 -5.58
CA ASN A 36 -5.36 12.62 -5.30
C ASN A 36 -4.73 12.52 -3.91
N ARG A 37 -3.96 13.53 -3.49
CA ARG A 37 -3.39 13.60 -2.13
C ARG A 37 -4.48 13.58 -1.06
N ALA A 38 -5.53 14.36 -1.23
CA ALA A 38 -6.66 14.38 -0.30
C ALA A 38 -7.39 13.02 -0.27
N HIS A 39 -7.62 12.41 -1.44
CA HIS A 39 -8.28 11.11 -1.56
C HIS A 39 -7.49 10.00 -0.85
N TYR A 40 -6.19 9.85 -1.13
CA TYR A 40 -5.37 8.80 -0.53
C TYR A 40 -5.07 9.05 0.95
N ARG A 41 -4.95 10.30 1.37
CA ARG A 41 -4.81 10.65 2.79
C ARG A 41 -6.01 10.15 3.59
N ARG A 42 -7.23 10.40 3.10
CA ARG A 42 -8.46 9.93 3.76
C ARG A 42 -8.50 8.40 3.90
N LYS A 43 -8.16 7.65 2.85
CA LYS A 43 -8.10 6.19 2.91
C LYS A 43 -7.02 5.68 3.86
N ARG A 44 -5.84 6.29 3.84
CA ARG A 44 -4.75 5.98 4.77
C ARG A 44 -5.18 6.20 6.22
N ASP A 45 -5.73 7.36 6.51
CA ASP A 45 -6.10 7.74 7.87
C ASP A 45 -7.22 6.84 8.40
N LEU A 46 -8.18 6.47 7.54
CA LEU A 46 -9.21 5.48 7.87
C LEU A 46 -8.58 4.12 8.21
N MET A 47 -7.74 3.58 7.33
CA MET A 47 -7.08 2.28 7.55
C MET A 47 -6.28 2.28 8.85
N LEU A 48 -5.44 3.29 9.08
CA LEU A 48 -4.63 3.39 10.29
C LEU A 48 -5.49 3.53 11.55
N GLY A 49 -6.57 4.30 11.50
CA GLY A 49 -7.51 4.45 12.62
C GLY A 49 -8.22 3.13 12.97
N LEU A 50 -8.61 2.36 11.95
CA LEU A 50 -9.20 1.03 12.18
C LEU A 50 -8.16 0.04 12.73
N MET A 51 -6.91 0.10 12.27
CA MET A 51 -5.84 -0.71 12.84
C MET A 51 -5.59 -0.36 14.32
N ASP A 52 -5.59 0.94 14.68
CA ASP A 52 -5.49 1.37 16.07
C ASP A 52 -6.62 0.83 16.94
N GLN A 53 -7.82 0.72 16.38
CA GLN A 53 -9.01 0.27 17.10
C GLN A 53 -9.08 -1.25 17.26
N TYR A 54 -8.69 -2.01 16.24
CA TYR A 54 -9.00 -3.44 16.15
C TYR A 54 -7.78 -4.35 16.30
N PHE A 55 -6.57 -3.92 15.89
CA PHE A 55 -5.39 -4.77 15.95
C PHE A 55 -4.92 -5.01 17.39
N PRO A 56 -4.41 -6.22 17.69
CA PRO A 56 -3.80 -6.52 18.99
C PRO A 56 -2.57 -5.65 19.26
N LYS A 57 -2.24 -5.45 20.53
CA LYS A 57 -1.09 -4.62 20.96
C LYS A 57 0.26 -5.18 20.54
N GLU A 58 0.32 -6.46 20.29
CA GLU A 58 1.50 -7.22 19.86
C GLU A 58 1.84 -6.98 18.38
N VAL A 59 0.89 -6.42 17.61
CA VAL A 59 1.06 -6.11 16.19
C VAL A 59 1.50 -4.66 16.02
N HIS A 60 2.54 -4.46 15.22
CA HIS A 60 3.07 -3.15 14.92
C HIS A 60 2.88 -2.82 13.44
N TRP A 61 2.77 -1.54 13.10
CA TRP A 61 2.66 -1.10 11.71
C TRP A 61 3.28 0.27 11.49
N THR A 62 3.69 0.51 10.25
CA THR A 62 4.22 1.80 9.85
C THR A 62 3.09 2.83 9.72
N ARG A 63 3.41 4.10 9.99
CA ARG A 63 2.50 5.24 9.80
C ARG A 63 3.06 6.15 8.71
N PRO A 64 2.83 5.79 7.43
CA PRO A 64 3.43 6.51 6.31
C PRO A 64 2.84 7.92 6.17
N SER A 65 3.70 8.91 5.93
CA SER A 65 3.27 10.28 5.60
C SER A 65 2.79 10.42 4.15
N GLY A 66 3.09 9.43 3.31
CA GLY A 66 2.73 9.38 1.89
C GLY A 66 2.82 7.96 1.32
N GLY A 67 2.75 7.84 -0.01
CA GLY A 67 2.71 6.55 -0.69
C GLY A 67 1.33 5.90 -0.67
N PHE A 68 1.28 4.58 -0.84
CA PHE A 68 0.06 3.79 -1.01
C PHE A 68 -0.03 2.59 -0.07
N PHE A 69 0.96 2.39 0.80
CA PHE A 69 1.14 1.17 1.57
C PHE A 69 1.44 1.45 3.03
N THR A 70 1.01 0.54 3.89
CA THR A 70 1.52 0.37 5.25
C THR A 70 2.13 -1.02 5.40
N PHE A 71 3.17 -1.14 6.22
CA PHE A 71 3.84 -2.39 6.51
C PHE A 71 3.46 -2.82 7.92
N VAL A 72 3.02 -4.07 8.07
CA VAL A 72 2.55 -4.65 9.32
C VAL A 72 3.56 -5.70 9.78
N THR A 73 3.87 -5.71 11.06
CA THR A 73 4.74 -6.69 11.71
C THR A 73 3.94 -7.42 12.79
N LEU A 74 3.79 -8.71 12.62
CA LEU A 74 3.20 -9.64 13.57
C LEU A 74 4.22 -10.06 14.63
N PRO A 75 3.81 -10.70 15.74
CA PRO A 75 4.71 -11.42 16.62
C PRO A 75 5.61 -12.39 15.87
N GLN A 76 6.82 -12.63 16.41
CA GLN A 76 7.88 -13.36 15.71
C GLN A 76 7.50 -14.81 15.37
N GLU A 77 6.62 -15.41 16.17
CA GLU A 77 6.15 -16.79 16.02
C GLU A 77 5.08 -16.95 14.93
N MET A 78 4.54 -15.86 14.40
CA MET A 78 3.50 -15.89 13.40
C MET A 78 4.07 -15.83 11.98
N SER A 79 3.49 -16.61 11.07
CA SER A 79 3.78 -16.57 9.64
C SER A 79 2.74 -15.72 8.90
N SER A 80 3.22 -14.75 8.12
CA SER A 80 2.36 -13.96 7.24
C SER A 80 1.81 -14.77 6.07
N ASP A 81 2.51 -15.82 5.62
CA ASP A 81 2.05 -16.71 4.56
C ASP A 81 0.89 -17.59 5.03
N ASP A 82 0.99 -18.14 6.26
CA ASP A 82 -0.09 -18.93 6.85
C ASP A 82 -1.35 -18.09 7.10
N LEU A 83 -1.17 -16.87 7.58
CA LEU A 83 -2.26 -15.93 7.78
C LEU A 83 -2.90 -15.49 6.45
N LEU A 84 -2.12 -15.41 5.36
CA LEU A 84 -2.61 -15.04 4.04
C LEU A 84 -3.64 -16.03 3.51
N SER A 85 -3.45 -17.32 3.76
CA SER A 85 -4.39 -18.35 3.35
C SER A 85 -5.79 -18.12 3.95
N ASP A 86 -5.86 -17.87 5.27
CA ASP A 86 -7.12 -17.56 5.93
C ASP A 86 -7.71 -16.21 5.49
N ALA A 87 -6.84 -15.23 5.22
CA ALA A 87 -7.29 -13.93 4.75
C ALA A 87 -7.92 -14.00 3.36
N LEU A 88 -7.36 -14.79 2.45
CA LEU A 88 -7.92 -15.01 1.10
C LEU A 88 -9.31 -15.64 1.14
N GLU A 89 -9.59 -16.54 2.09
CA GLU A 89 -10.93 -17.10 2.31
C GLU A 89 -11.97 -16.02 2.66
N GLN A 90 -11.50 -14.91 3.24
CA GLN A 90 -12.33 -13.74 3.55
C GLN A 90 -12.20 -12.61 2.52
N SER A 91 -11.68 -12.91 1.32
CA SER A 91 -11.46 -11.94 0.24
C SER A 91 -10.51 -10.80 0.60
N ILE A 92 -9.59 -11.04 1.54
CA ILE A 92 -8.55 -10.08 1.94
C ILE A 92 -7.22 -10.56 1.36
N ALA A 93 -6.59 -9.72 0.55
CA ALA A 93 -5.29 -9.99 -0.04
C ALA A 93 -4.25 -8.96 0.41
N TYR A 94 -3.04 -9.42 0.68
CA TYR A 94 -1.88 -8.60 0.97
C TYR A 94 -0.61 -9.24 0.38
N VAL A 95 0.52 -8.56 0.46
CA VAL A 95 1.81 -9.12 0.02
C VAL A 95 2.62 -9.48 1.25
N SER A 96 2.95 -10.77 1.37
CA SER A 96 3.80 -11.31 2.46
C SER A 96 5.19 -10.70 2.47
N GLY A 97 5.72 -10.54 3.69
CA GLY A 97 6.97 -9.87 3.95
C GLY A 97 8.20 -10.45 3.26
N PRO A 98 8.39 -11.79 3.19
CA PRO A 98 9.56 -12.37 2.54
C PRO A 98 9.83 -11.86 1.13
N SER A 99 8.79 -11.43 0.42
CA SER A 99 8.91 -10.81 -0.92
C SER A 99 9.68 -9.49 -0.94
N PHE A 100 9.92 -8.87 0.21
CA PHE A 100 10.60 -7.57 0.35
C PHE A 100 12.01 -7.65 0.96
N PHE A 101 12.44 -8.85 1.38
CA PHE A 101 13.70 -9.06 2.04
C PHE A 101 14.60 -9.99 1.22
N VAL A 102 15.81 -9.51 0.89
CA VAL A 102 16.76 -10.25 0.05
C VAL A 102 17.32 -11.48 0.76
N ASP A 103 17.39 -11.43 2.09
CA ASP A 103 17.91 -12.49 2.95
C ASP A 103 16.85 -13.53 3.37
N GLY A 104 15.63 -13.41 2.85
CA GLY A 104 14.50 -14.28 3.18
C GLY A 104 13.90 -14.06 4.58
N SER A 105 14.29 -12.97 5.27
CA SER A 105 13.65 -12.57 6.53
C SER A 105 12.23 -12.00 6.31
N GLY A 106 11.61 -11.47 7.36
CA GLY A 106 10.30 -10.81 7.26
C GLY A 106 9.12 -11.76 7.24
N GLN A 107 9.28 -13.02 7.64
CA GLN A 107 8.24 -14.05 7.69
C GLN A 107 6.99 -13.62 8.47
N ASN A 108 7.20 -12.84 9.52
CA ASN A 108 6.13 -12.29 10.37
C ASN A 108 5.65 -10.91 9.94
N SER A 109 5.80 -10.55 8.70
CA SER A 109 5.41 -9.22 8.23
C SER A 109 4.64 -9.28 6.90
N PHE A 110 3.88 -8.22 6.60
CA PHE A 110 3.17 -8.09 5.33
C PHE A 110 2.88 -6.63 5.00
N ARG A 111 2.62 -6.37 3.74
CA ARG A 111 2.29 -5.04 3.22
C ARG A 111 0.82 -4.96 2.83
N LEU A 112 0.10 -3.98 3.39
CA LEU A 112 -1.25 -3.60 2.99
C LEU A 112 -1.24 -2.39 2.06
N SER A 113 -2.18 -2.36 1.12
CA SER A 113 -2.42 -1.22 0.24
C SER A 113 -3.74 -0.55 0.58
N PHE A 114 -3.73 0.78 0.75
CA PHE A 114 -4.95 1.59 0.87
C PHE A 114 -5.34 2.28 -0.44
N SER A 115 -4.64 2.03 -1.55
CA SER A 115 -4.89 2.76 -2.79
C SER A 115 -6.08 2.22 -3.59
N GLN A 116 -6.18 0.91 -3.74
CA GLN A 116 -7.20 0.26 -4.58
C GLN A 116 -8.53 0.00 -3.87
N ALA A 117 -8.48 -0.47 -2.63
CA ALA A 117 -9.66 -0.80 -1.84
C ALA A 117 -10.61 0.39 -1.71
N SER A 118 -11.91 0.18 -1.76
CA SER A 118 -12.91 1.20 -1.44
C SER A 118 -12.86 1.55 0.06
N VAL A 119 -13.57 2.58 0.48
CA VAL A 119 -13.73 2.91 1.90
C VAL A 119 -14.43 1.76 2.62
N GLU A 120 -15.48 1.24 2.02
CA GLU A 120 -16.30 0.14 2.51
C GLU A 120 -15.48 -1.16 2.65
N ASP A 121 -14.61 -1.45 1.67
CA ASP A 121 -13.70 -2.60 1.75
C ASP A 121 -12.71 -2.46 2.91
N ILE A 122 -12.15 -1.28 3.13
CA ILE A 122 -11.22 -1.02 4.24
C ILE A 122 -11.94 -1.21 5.59
N GLU A 123 -13.15 -0.67 5.71
CA GLU A 123 -13.97 -0.78 6.92
C GLU A 123 -14.34 -2.23 7.25
N ALA A 124 -14.57 -3.06 6.25
CA ALA A 124 -14.88 -4.47 6.44
C ALA A 124 -13.60 -5.32 6.66
N ALA A 125 -12.55 -5.08 5.88
CA ALA A 125 -11.37 -5.94 5.87
C ALA A 125 -10.50 -5.81 7.12
N ILE A 126 -10.31 -4.59 7.67
CA ILE A 126 -9.39 -4.40 8.81
C ILE A 126 -9.90 -5.09 10.08
N PRO A 127 -11.18 -4.97 10.49
CA PRO A 127 -11.70 -5.73 11.63
C PRO A 127 -11.65 -7.25 11.41
N SER A 128 -11.93 -7.72 10.19
CA SER A 128 -11.87 -9.12 9.84
C SER A 128 -10.45 -9.68 9.95
N LEU A 129 -9.46 -8.99 9.37
CA LEU A 129 -8.05 -9.33 9.48
C LEU A 129 -7.57 -9.34 10.94
N ALA A 130 -8.00 -8.36 11.74
CA ALA A 130 -7.73 -8.33 13.18
C ALA A 130 -8.28 -9.57 13.90
N GLY A 131 -9.46 -10.03 13.51
CA GLY A 131 -10.07 -11.26 14.03
C GLY A 131 -9.24 -12.51 13.71
N LEU A 132 -8.70 -12.60 12.49
CA LEU A 132 -7.81 -13.69 12.09
C LEU A 132 -6.49 -13.67 12.87
N ILE A 133 -5.89 -12.50 13.04
CA ILE A 133 -4.66 -12.34 13.83
C ILE A 133 -4.89 -12.79 15.28
N LYS A 134 -5.99 -12.35 15.92
CA LYS A 134 -6.33 -12.69 17.31
C LYS A 134 -6.55 -14.19 17.53
N LYS A 135 -7.01 -14.92 16.53
CA LYS A 135 -7.19 -16.38 16.62
C LYS A 135 -5.86 -17.17 16.60
N ARG A 136 -4.78 -16.52 16.14
CA ARG A 136 -3.46 -17.13 15.99
C ARG A 136 -2.45 -16.65 17.06
N LEU A 137 -2.83 -15.69 17.90
CA LEU A 137 -2.12 -15.25 19.10
C LEU A 137 -2.37 -16.23 20.26
#